data_e148cade8baf6d6ebbca5b3ba400949e
#
_entry.id   e148cade8baf6d6ebbca5b3ba400949e
#
_cell.length_a   1.000
_cell.length_b   1.000
_cell.length_c   1.000
_cell.angle_alpha   90.00
_cell.angle_beta   90.00
_cell.angle_gamma   90.00
#
_symmetry.space_group_name_H-M   'P 1'
#
loop_
_entity.id
_entity.type
_entity.pdbx_description
1 polymer ?
#
loop_
_entity_poly.entity_id
_entity_poly.type
_entity_poly.pdbx_seq_one_letter_code
_entity_poly.pdbx_strand_id
1 'polypeptide(L)'
;TIAEQVGLSHTPCWRRIKRLQESGVISANVALVNAKKVGLGVVVFVTVKLNSHDEQILAQFESAAVAMDEVMQCYIMSGDVDYLLRVVVQSIEQYEQTLKRKLVNLPGVAALNSSFALRELKNQHLLPWQLVSTGNLQH
;
A
#
# COMPACT_ATOMS: atom_id res chain seq x y z
N THR A 1 -9.89 -18.77 -13.41
CA THR A 1 -10.57 -18.59 -12.11
C THR A 1 -9.75 -19.19 -10.98
N ILE A 2 -10.06 -18.85 -9.74
CA ILE A 2 -9.38 -19.42 -8.57
C ILE A 2 -9.63 -20.93 -8.48
N ALA A 3 -10.83 -21.39 -8.84
CA ALA A 3 -11.15 -22.81 -8.84
C ALA A 3 -10.24 -23.60 -9.78
N GLU A 4 -9.98 -23.10 -10.96
CA GLU A 4 -9.07 -23.71 -11.92
C GLU A 4 -7.63 -23.75 -11.41
N GLN A 5 -7.18 -22.63 -10.80
CA GLN A 5 -5.81 -22.50 -10.29
C GLN A 5 -5.50 -23.50 -9.17
N VAL A 6 -6.47 -23.81 -8.33
CA VAL A 6 -6.27 -24.76 -7.23
C VAL A 6 -6.72 -26.17 -7.54
N GLY A 7 -7.22 -26.43 -8.76
CA GLY A 7 -7.62 -27.76 -9.19
C GLY A 7 -8.85 -28.33 -8.49
N LEU A 8 -9.73 -27.47 -8.00
CA LEU A 8 -10.95 -27.84 -7.30
C LEU A 8 -12.18 -27.54 -8.16
N SER A 9 -13.28 -28.30 -7.92
CA SER A 9 -14.57 -27.95 -8.52
C SER A 9 -15.06 -26.61 -7.96
N HIS A 10 -15.95 -25.95 -8.70
CA HIS A 10 -16.42 -24.60 -8.37
C HIS A 10 -17.01 -24.50 -6.94
N THR A 11 -17.89 -25.44 -6.57
CA THR A 11 -18.59 -25.36 -5.27
C THR A 11 -17.65 -25.55 -4.05
N PRO A 12 -16.83 -26.62 -3.99
CA PRO A 12 -15.86 -26.77 -2.89
C PRO A 12 -14.84 -25.63 -2.84
N CYS A 13 -14.42 -25.13 -4.00
CA CYS A 13 -13.50 -24.00 -4.06
C CYS A 13 -14.12 -22.74 -3.45
N TRP A 14 -15.38 -22.45 -3.77
CA TRP A 14 -16.09 -21.29 -3.23
C TRP A 14 -16.22 -21.37 -1.70
N ARG A 15 -16.52 -22.55 -1.16
CA ARG A 15 -16.59 -22.75 0.29
C ARG A 15 -15.25 -22.51 0.97
N ARG A 16 -14.16 -22.94 0.37
CA ARG A 16 -12.80 -22.70 0.89
C ARG A 16 -12.44 -21.24 0.88
N ILE A 17 -12.75 -20.52 -0.19
CA ILE A 17 -12.52 -19.07 -0.30
C ILE A 17 -13.28 -18.37 0.81
N LYS A 18 -14.55 -18.69 0.99
CA LYS A 18 -15.37 -18.09 2.04
C LYS A 18 -14.79 -18.35 3.42
N ARG A 19 -14.36 -19.58 3.69
CA ARG A 19 -13.73 -19.95 4.96
C ARG A 19 -12.44 -19.16 5.20
N LEU A 20 -11.61 -19.00 4.19
CA LEU A 20 -10.37 -18.23 4.27
C LEU A 20 -10.65 -16.75 4.49
N GLN A 21 -11.70 -16.21 3.93
CA GLN A 21 -12.15 -14.84 4.19
C GLN A 21 -12.63 -14.68 5.63
N GLU A 22 -13.44 -15.60 6.11
CA GLU A 22 -13.97 -15.57 7.49
C GLU A 22 -12.85 -15.69 8.53
N SER A 23 -11.82 -16.48 8.24
CA SER A 23 -10.65 -16.63 9.12
C SER A 23 -9.65 -15.49 9.03
N GLY A 24 -9.80 -14.59 8.05
CA GLY A 24 -8.88 -13.49 7.82
C GLY A 24 -7.67 -13.82 6.95
N VAL A 25 -7.54 -15.05 6.48
CA VAL A 25 -6.45 -15.44 5.56
C VAL A 25 -6.57 -14.69 4.23
N ILE A 26 -7.80 -14.59 3.71
CA ILE A 26 -8.09 -13.70 2.58
C ILE A 26 -8.69 -12.42 3.18
N SER A 27 -7.92 -11.34 3.16
CA SER A 27 -8.34 -10.07 3.76
C SER A 27 -9.31 -9.30 2.88
N ALA A 28 -9.21 -9.46 1.55
CA ALA A 28 -10.08 -8.75 0.61
C ALA A 28 -10.05 -9.42 -0.76
N ASN A 29 -11.15 -9.21 -1.51
CA ASN A 29 -11.22 -9.50 -2.93
C ASN A 29 -11.39 -8.19 -3.66
N VAL A 30 -10.44 -7.85 -4.54
CA VAL A 30 -10.48 -6.60 -5.29
C VAL A 30 -10.15 -6.86 -6.76
N ALA A 31 -10.74 -6.06 -7.63
CA ALA A 31 -10.32 -6.00 -9.02
C ALA A 31 -9.08 -5.13 -9.12
N LEU A 32 -8.07 -5.60 -9.84
CA LEU A 32 -6.86 -4.83 -10.10
C LEU A 32 -7.10 -3.94 -11.32
N VAL A 33 -6.94 -2.64 -11.12
CA VAL A 33 -7.13 -1.65 -12.18
C VAL A 33 -5.77 -1.21 -12.69
N ASN A 34 -5.63 -1.13 -14.01
CA ASN A 34 -4.42 -0.60 -14.64
C ASN A 34 -4.38 0.91 -14.42
N ALA A 35 -3.50 1.37 -13.53
CA ALA A 35 -3.42 2.77 -13.12
C ALA A 35 -3.15 3.71 -14.30
N LYS A 36 -2.28 3.32 -15.23
CA LYS A 36 -1.97 4.14 -16.40
C LYS A 36 -3.19 4.34 -17.29
N LYS A 37 -4.02 3.32 -17.44
CA LYS A 37 -5.23 3.39 -18.29
C LYS A 37 -6.30 4.30 -17.71
N VAL A 38 -6.28 4.55 -16.43
CA VAL A 38 -7.21 5.50 -15.78
C VAL A 38 -6.54 6.82 -15.43
N GLY A 39 -5.36 7.09 -16.00
CA GLY A 39 -4.69 8.38 -15.86
C GLY A 39 -3.86 8.55 -14.61
N LEU A 40 -3.58 7.49 -13.86
CA LEU A 40 -2.82 7.55 -12.61
C LEU A 40 -1.45 6.88 -12.80
N GLY A 41 -0.66 7.42 -13.73
CA GLY A 41 0.59 6.80 -14.15
C GLY A 41 1.84 7.23 -13.42
N VAL A 42 1.75 8.15 -12.46
CA VAL A 42 2.93 8.65 -11.74
C VAL A 42 2.95 8.10 -10.32
N VAL A 43 4.02 7.38 -10.00
CA VAL A 43 4.25 6.80 -8.68
C VAL A 43 5.43 7.49 -8.03
N VAL A 44 5.25 7.95 -6.80
CA VAL A 44 6.28 8.64 -6.03
C VAL A 44 6.46 7.95 -4.69
N PHE A 45 7.69 7.62 -4.36
CA PHE A 45 8.03 7.12 -3.03
C PHE A 45 8.55 8.27 -2.20
N VAL A 46 7.90 8.53 -1.08
CA VAL A 46 8.20 9.66 -0.22
C VAL A 46 8.69 9.13 1.11
N THR A 47 9.92 9.46 1.48
CA THR A 47 10.41 9.19 2.82
C THR A 47 10.19 10.42 3.69
N VAL A 48 9.76 10.18 4.92
CA VAL A 48 9.39 11.25 5.86
C VAL A 48 10.19 11.11 7.12
N LYS A 49 10.73 12.23 7.57
CA LYS A 49 11.39 12.36 8.86
C LYS A 49 10.62 13.35 9.70
N LEU A 50 10.31 12.99 10.94
CA LEU A 50 9.59 13.86 11.86
C LEU A 50 10.53 14.59 12.79
N ASN A 51 10.13 15.78 13.28
CA ASN A 51 10.92 16.54 14.22
C ASN A 51 10.81 16.03 15.66
N SER A 52 9.87 15.15 15.96
CA SER A 52 9.67 14.59 17.28
C SER A 52 9.10 13.18 17.15
N HIS A 53 9.47 12.30 18.08
CA HIS A 53 8.92 10.95 18.20
C HIS A 53 7.90 10.84 19.34
N ASP A 54 7.33 11.98 19.75
CA ASP A 54 6.23 12.04 20.70
C ASP A 54 5.04 11.26 20.13
N GLU A 55 4.43 10.40 20.95
CA GLU A 55 3.32 9.55 20.54
C GLU A 55 2.16 10.34 19.93
N GLN A 56 1.88 11.53 20.47
CA GLN A 56 0.80 12.37 19.98
C GLN A 56 1.10 12.88 18.56
N ILE A 57 2.33 13.28 18.30
CA ILE A 57 2.75 13.75 16.98
C ILE A 57 2.74 12.60 15.98
N LEU A 58 3.24 11.44 16.38
CA LEU A 58 3.20 10.24 15.53
C LEU A 58 1.75 9.89 15.16
N ALA A 59 0.86 9.87 16.14
CA ALA A 59 -0.55 9.55 15.90
C ALA A 59 -1.22 10.57 14.96
N GLN A 60 -0.92 11.86 15.13
CA GLN A 60 -1.46 12.92 14.28
C GLN A 60 -0.96 12.79 12.85
N PHE A 61 0.35 12.52 12.67
CA PHE A 61 0.92 12.30 11.35
C PHE A 61 0.29 11.09 10.66
N GLU A 62 0.23 9.96 11.37
CA GLU A 62 -0.30 8.71 10.81
C GLU A 62 -1.76 8.88 10.38
N SER A 63 -2.57 9.49 11.22
CA SER A 63 -3.97 9.75 10.90
C SER A 63 -4.13 10.64 9.66
N ALA A 64 -3.33 11.71 9.57
CA ALA A 64 -3.39 12.63 8.44
C ALA A 64 -2.88 11.99 7.15
N ALA A 65 -1.80 11.22 7.21
CA ALA A 65 -1.24 10.55 6.04
C ALA A 65 -2.19 9.48 5.48
N VAL A 66 -2.77 8.68 6.36
CA VAL A 66 -3.70 7.62 5.96
C VAL A 66 -4.98 8.19 5.36
N ALA A 67 -5.38 9.39 5.76
CA ALA A 67 -6.57 10.06 5.23
C ALA A 67 -6.38 10.62 3.81
N MET A 68 -5.15 10.71 3.32
CA MET A 68 -4.89 11.22 1.96
C MET A 68 -5.20 10.16 0.91
N ASP A 69 -6.07 10.50 -0.04
CA ASP A 69 -6.45 9.57 -1.12
C ASP A 69 -5.29 9.20 -2.03
N GLU A 70 -4.33 10.10 -2.21
CA GLU A 70 -3.15 9.88 -3.05
C GLU A 70 -2.17 8.88 -2.45
N VAL A 71 -2.23 8.66 -1.14
CA VAL A 71 -1.34 7.74 -0.43
C VAL A 71 -1.91 6.33 -0.52
N MET A 72 -1.25 5.49 -1.31
CA MET A 72 -1.67 4.11 -1.51
C MET A 72 -1.12 3.17 -0.45
N GLN A 73 0.04 3.47 0.09
CA GLN A 73 0.69 2.69 1.14
C GLN A 73 1.45 3.63 2.06
N CYS A 74 1.43 3.30 3.34
CA CYS A 74 2.14 4.04 4.38
C CYS A 74 2.77 3.04 5.34
N TYR A 75 4.08 3.11 5.51
CA TYR A 75 4.83 2.19 6.36
C TYR A 75 5.62 2.94 7.41
N ILE A 76 5.66 2.41 8.61
CA ILE A 76 6.63 2.80 9.63
C ILE A 76 7.94 2.11 9.28
N MET A 77 9.04 2.87 9.26
CA MET A 77 10.32 2.37 8.81
C MET A 77 11.33 2.31 9.95
N SER A 78 12.18 1.28 9.94
CA SER A 78 13.41 1.28 10.71
C SER A 78 14.50 2.04 9.95
N GLY A 79 15.50 2.56 10.65
CA GLY A 79 16.64 3.26 10.04
C GLY A 79 16.50 4.77 10.10
N ASP A 80 17.02 5.45 9.07
CA ASP A 80 17.21 6.90 9.09
C ASP A 80 15.91 7.70 8.89
N VAL A 81 14.90 7.10 8.31
CA VAL A 81 13.62 7.76 8.07
C VAL A 81 12.53 7.13 8.94
N ASP A 82 11.49 7.90 9.21
CA ASP A 82 10.42 7.44 10.09
C ASP A 82 9.29 6.74 9.33
N TYR A 83 8.94 7.23 8.14
CA TYR A 83 7.86 6.70 7.32
C TYR A 83 8.22 6.64 5.86
N LEU A 84 7.60 5.69 5.17
CA LEU A 84 7.66 5.56 3.72
C LEU A 84 6.23 5.59 3.19
N LEU A 85 5.97 6.50 2.25
CA LEU A 85 4.68 6.60 1.57
C LEU A 85 4.84 6.23 0.10
N ARG A 86 3.86 5.52 -0.43
CA ARG A 86 3.73 5.33 -1.87
C ARG A 86 2.55 6.17 -2.34
N VAL A 87 2.84 7.18 -3.15
CA VAL A 87 1.87 8.16 -3.63
C VAL A 87 1.63 7.95 -5.11
N VAL A 88 0.36 7.99 -5.54
CA VAL A 88 -0.02 7.82 -6.94
C VAL A 88 -0.81 9.05 -7.38
N VAL A 89 -0.37 9.67 -8.47
CA VAL A 89 -0.97 10.88 -9.03
C VAL A 89 -1.00 10.83 -10.55
N GLN A 90 -1.68 11.80 -11.17
CA GLN A 90 -1.86 11.86 -12.62
C GLN A 90 -0.61 12.36 -13.35
N SER A 91 0.13 13.30 -12.76
CA SER A 91 1.25 13.98 -13.41
C SER A 91 2.26 14.47 -12.39
N ILE A 92 3.43 14.86 -12.86
CA ILE A 92 4.46 15.49 -12.03
C ILE A 92 3.95 16.79 -11.45
N GLU A 93 3.22 17.57 -12.24
CA GLU A 93 2.61 18.83 -11.80
C GLU A 93 1.60 18.60 -10.69
N GLN A 94 0.80 17.57 -10.81
CA GLN A 94 -0.15 17.19 -9.76
C GLN A 94 0.58 16.79 -8.48
N TYR A 95 1.71 16.10 -8.59
CA TYR A 95 2.51 15.77 -7.42
C TYR A 95 3.06 17.03 -6.73
N GLU A 96 3.54 17.99 -7.49
CA GLU A 96 4.00 19.27 -6.91
C GLU A 96 2.92 19.94 -6.08
N GLN A 97 1.69 19.95 -6.58
CA GLN A 97 0.57 20.52 -5.83
C GLN A 97 0.24 19.71 -4.57
N THR A 98 0.24 18.40 -4.68
CA THR A 98 0.04 17.52 -3.52
C THR A 98 1.13 17.74 -2.47
N LEU A 99 2.38 17.87 -2.91
CA LEU A 99 3.50 18.15 -2.02
C LEU A 99 3.31 19.47 -1.28
N LYS A 100 3.04 20.55 -2.00
CA LYS A 100 2.91 21.89 -1.44
C LYS A 100 1.69 22.05 -0.54
N ARG A 101 0.58 21.46 -0.91
CA ARG A 101 -0.70 21.65 -0.21
C ARG A 101 -0.93 20.67 0.92
N LYS A 102 -0.44 19.44 0.78
CA LYS A 102 -0.75 18.35 1.71
C LYS A 102 0.47 17.82 2.44
N LEU A 103 1.47 17.34 1.71
CA LEU A 103 2.58 16.60 2.31
C LEU A 103 3.43 17.46 3.25
N VAL A 104 3.78 18.67 2.84
CA VAL A 104 4.59 19.55 3.69
C VAL A 104 3.83 20.05 4.92
N ASN A 105 2.52 19.98 4.89
CA ASN A 105 1.66 20.41 5.99
C ASN A 105 1.24 19.27 6.92
N LEU A 106 1.72 18.06 6.69
CA LEU A 106 1.47 16.95 7.60
C LEU A 106 2.11 17.24 8.96
N PRO A 107 1.42 16.84 10.06
CA PRO A 107 1.92 17.16 11.42
C PRO A 107 3.32 16.63 11.67
N GLY A 108 4.18 17.47 12.22
CA GLY A 108 5.50 17.10 12.71
C GLY A 108 6.56 16.79 11.65
N VAL A 109 6.31 17.10 10.38
CA VAL A 109 7.27 16.82 9.31
C VAL A 109 8.50 17.72 9.43
N ALA A 110 9.67 17.10 9.55
CA ALA A 110 10.96 17.80 9.53
C ALA A 110 11.57 17.81 8.13
N ALA A 111 11.47 16.67 7.42
CA ALA A 111 12.04 16.54 6.08
C ALA A 111 11.24 15.53 5.26
N LEU A 112 11.13 15.81 3.98
CA LEU A 112 10.54 14.95 2.98
C LEU A 112 11.54 14.73 1.85
N ASN A 113 11.66 13.49 1.39
CA ASN A 113 12.45 13.17 0.21
C ASN A 113 11.56 12.41 -0.77
N SER A 114 11.36 12.98 -1.95
CA SER A 114 10.50 12.42 -3.00
C SER A 114 11.34 11.77 -4.08
N SER A 115 11.04 10.52 -4.39
CA SER A 115 11.70 9.77 -5.46
C SER A 115 10.65 9.27 -6.44
N PHE A 116 10.73 9.70 -7.71
CA PHE A 116 9.82 9.26 -8.73
C PHE A 116 10.24 7.88 -9.24
N ALA A 117 9.29 6.95 -9.31
CA ALA A 117 9.51 5.67 -9.96
C ALA A 117 9.51 5.90 -11.47
N LEU A 118 10.65 5.63 -12.11
CA LEU A 118 10.79 5.84 -13.55
C LEU A 118 10.09 4.75 -14.35
N ARG A 119 10.15 3.51 -13.85
CA ARG A 119 9.53 2.36 -14.52
C ARG A 119 9.34 1.24 -13.50
N GLU A 120 8.18 0.62 -13.55
CA GLU A 120 7.89 -0.56 -12.74
C GLU A 120 8.37 -1.80 -13.50
N LEU A 121 9.24 -2.59 -12.88
CA LEU A 121 9.73 -3.83 -13.48
C LEU A 121 8.94 -5.04 -13.01
N LYS A 122 8.47 -4.99 -11.78
CA LYS A 122 7.70 -6.09 -11.18
C LYS A 122 6.77 -5.54 -10.12
N ASN A 123 5.51 -5.93 -10.22
CA ASN A 123 4.50 -5.67 -9.19
C ASN A 123 3.64 -6.91 -9.08
N GLN A 124 4.12 -7.86 -8.30
CA GLN A 124 3.47 -9.16 -8.14
C GLN A 124 2.53 -9.13 -6.94
N HIS A 125 1.29 -9.51 -7.17
CA HIS A 125 0.28 -9.59 -6.12
C HIS A 125 0.20 -10.97 -5.47
N LEU A 126 0.77 -12.00 -6.14
CA LEU A 126 0.87 -13.33 -5.58
C LEU A 126 1.99 -13.39 -4.55
N LEU A 127 1.67 -13.86 -3.37
CA LEU A 127 2.67 -14.08 -2.32
C LEU A 127 3.61 -15.23 -2.70
N PRO A 128 4.83 -15.28 -2.15
CA PRO A 128 5.76 -16.39 -2.39
C PRO A 128 5.30 -17.63 -1.61
N TRP A 129 4.33 -18.33 -2.16
CA TRP A 129 3.65 -19.43 -1.48
C TRP A 129 4.59 -20.55 -1.00
N GLN A 130 5.74 -20.74 -1.67
CA GLN A 130 6.75 -21.68 -1.23
C GLN A 130 7.34 -21.37 0.15
N LEU A 131 7.19 -20.11 0.63
CA LEU A 131 7.65 -19.68 1.95
C LEU A 131 6.56 -19.76 3.02
N VAL A 132 5.32 -20.12 2.62
CA VAL A 132 4.18 -20.14 3.53
C VAL A 132 4.14 -21.47 4.28
N SER A 133 3.99 -21.41 5.62
CA SER A 133 3.78 -22.59 6.43
C SER A 133 2.37 -23.14 6.21
N THR A 134 2.25 -24.43 5.89
CA THR A 134 0.96 -25.06 5.63
C THR A 134 0.00 -25.01 6.83
N GLY A 135 0.52 -24.98 8.05
CA GLY A 135 -0.30 -24.87 9.25
C GLY A 135 -1.07 -23.56 9.35
N ASN A 136 -0.59 -22.48 8.74
CA ASN A 136 -1.25 -21.18 8.78
C ASN A 136 -2.48 -21.07 7.88
N LEU A 137 -2.70 -22.03 7.01
CA LEU A 137 -3.82 -22.02 6.06
C LEU A 137 -5.04 -22.82 6.54
N GLN A 138 -4.96 -23.45 7.71
CA GLN A 138 -5.99 -24.38 8.20
C GLN A 138 -7.00 -23.73 9.16
N HIS A 139 -7.01 -22.44 9.29
CA HIS A 139 -7.91 -21.73 10.20
C HIS A 139 -9.14 -21.15 9.54
#